data_809bc740bf75d0923c46109485c88cc0
#
_entry.id   809bc740bf75d0923c46109485c88cc0
#
_cell.length_a   1.000
_cell.length_b   1.000
_cell.length_c   1.000
_cell.angle_alpha   90.00
_cell.angle_beta   90.00
_cell.angle_gamma   90.00
#
_symmetry.space_group_name_H-M   'P 1'
#
loop_
_entity.id
_entity.type
_entity.pdbx_description
1 polymer ?
#
loop_
_entity_poly.entity_id
_entity_poly.type
_entity_poly.pdbx_seq_one_letter_code
_entity_poly.pdbx_strand_id
1 'polypeptide(L)'
;MTRLLQPLRALFALLALSLCASAFAQYPNRPLTLVVPWGAGGGTDAVARFIASLMEKDLGQPVNVVNRTGGSGVVGHSAIASAAPDGYTLGMITVEITMMHHQKLTELNHASY
;
A
#
# COMPACT_ATOMS: atom_id res chain seq x y z
N MET A 1 -26.45 42.39 -26.03
CA MET A 1 -26.61 40.94 -25.86
C MET A 1 -25.45 40.29 -25.07
N THR A 2 -24.29 40.87 -24.94
CA THR A 2 -23.10 40.29 -24.26
C THR A 2 -23.17 40.30 -22.73
N ARG A 3 -23.94 41.19 -22.10
CA ARG A 3 -24.00 41.32 -20.62
C ARG A 3 -24.82 40.23 -19.91
N LEU A 4 -25.78 39.61 -20.61
CA LEU A 4 -26.59 38.50 -20.07
C LEU A 4 -25.85 37.16 -20.06
N LEU A 5 -24.76 36.99 -20.83
CA LEU A 5 -24.01 35.76 -20.92
C LEU A 5 -22.90 35.62 -19.82
N GLN A 6 -22.57 36.71 -19.14
CA GLN A 6 -21.57 36.71 -18.07
C GLN A 6 -21.98 35.92 -16.83
N PRO A 7 -23.20 36.08 -16.27
CA PRO A 7 -23.64 35.31 -15.11
C PRO A 7 -23.78 33.80 -15.44
N LEU A 8 -24.17 33.46 -16.68
CA LEU A 8 -24.28 32.06 -17.12
C LEU A 8 -22.91 31.39 -17.22
N ARG A 9 -21.89 32.11 -17.68
CA ARG A 9 -20.49 31.61 -17.73
C ARG A 9 -19.93 31.42 -16.33
N ALA A 10 -20.21 32.35 -15.40
CA ALA A 10 -19.78 32.25 -14.01
C ALA A 10 -20.45 31.04 -13.30
N LEU A 11 -21.73 30.81 -13.57
CA LEU A 11 -22.45 29.66 -13.03
C LEU A 11 -21.90 28.34 -13.56
N PHE A 12 -21.55 28.27 -14.84
CA PHE A 12 -20.94 27.10 -15.47
C PHE A 12 -19.53 26.83 -14.91
N ALA A 13 -18.74 27.86 -14.67
CA ALA A 13 -17.41 27.76 -14.08
C ALA A 13 -17.48 27.28 -12.61
N LEU A 14 -18.43 27.77 -11.83
CA LEU A 14 -18.69 27.31 -10.46
C LEU A 14 -19.15 25.84 -10.42
N LEU A 15 -20.02 25.45 -11.34
CA LEU A 15 -20.49 24.07 -11.46
C LEU A 15 -19.36 23.12 -11.88
N ALA A 16 -18.51 23.52 -12.80
CA ALA A 16 -17.31 22.75 -13.22
C ALA A 16 -16.30 22.60 -12.08
N LEU A 17 -16.10 23.66 -11.28
CA LEU A 17 -15.20 23.63 -10.13
C LEU A 17 -15.72 22.70 -9.02
N SER A 18 -17.05 22.64 -8.80
CA SER A 18 -17.65 21.75 -7.81
C SER A 18 -17.61 20.27 -8.22
N LEU A 19 -17.63 19.96 -9.53
CA LEU A 19 -17.45 18.57 -10.01
C LEU A 19 -16.00 18.08 -9.83
N CYS A 20 -15.01 18.96 -9.90
CA CYS A 20 -13.60 18.59 -9.67
C CYS A 20 -13.29 18.27 -8.20
N ALA A 21 -14.06 18.80 -7.25
CA ALA A 21 -13.82 18.54 -5.83
C ALA A 21 -14.15 17.10 -5.40
N SER A 22 -14.91 16.34 -6.19
CA SER A 22 -15.28 14.94 -5.89
C SER A 22 -14.25 13.90 -6.34
N ALA A 23 -13.16 14.33 -6.97
CA ALA A 23 -12.14 13.42 -7.53
C ALA A 23 -11.02 13.06 -6.55
N PHE A 24 -11.17 13.31 -5.24
CA PHE A 24 -10.27 12.70 -4.25
C PHE A 24 -10.57 11.21 -4.22
N ALA A 25 -9.75 10.44 -4.94
CA ALA A 25 -9.79 9.00 -4.91
C ALA A 25 -9.69 8.55 -3.45
N GLN A 26 -10.78 8.00 -2.92
CA GLN A 26 -10.85 7.53 -1.54
C GLN A 26 -9.88 6.34 -1.42
N TYR A 27 -8.76 6.55 -0.75
CA TYR A 27 -7.81 5.49 -0.44
C TYR A 27 -8.13 4.89 0.93
N PRO A 28 -8.13 3.56 1.05
CA PRO A 28 -8.07 2.57 -0.03
C PRO A 28 -9.45 2.33 -0.67
N ASN A 29 -9.50 2.12 -1.99
CA ASN A 29 -10.72 1.79 -2.74
C ASN A 29 -10.76 0.34 -3.25
N ARG A 30 -9.76 -0.47 -2.91
CA ARG A 30 -9.62 -1.87 -3.27
C ARG A 30 -8.84 -2.62 -2.17
N PRO A 31 -8.88 -3.95 -2.13
CA PRO A 31 -8.13 -4.73 -1.14
C PRO A 31 -6.62 -4.45 -1.16
N LEU A 32 -6.02 -4.48 0.03
CA LEU A 32 -4.58 -4.38 0.22
C LEU A 32 -3.96 -5.77 0.31
N THR A 33 -2.66 -5.86 0.04
CA THR A 33 -1.86 -7.07 0.24
C THR A 33 -0.81 -6.80 1.31
N LEU A 34 -0.72 -7.67 2.31
CA LEU A 34 0.34 -7.65 3.33
C LEU A 34 1.27 -8.85 3.11
N VAL A 35 2.46 -8.58 2.59
CA VAL A 35 3.47 -9.61 2.31
C VAL A 35 4.23 -9.97 3.59
N VAL A 36 4.30 -11.28 3.86
CA VAL A 36 5.03 -11.86 4.99
C VAL A 36 6.19 -12.69 4.44
N PRO A 37 7.46 -12.38 4.77
CA PRO A 37 8.63 -13.10 4.21
C PRO A 37 8.85 -14.47 4.83
N TRP A 38 7.94 -14.93 5.67
CA TRP A 38 8.04 -16.19 6.43
C TRP A 38 6.83 -17.10 6.24
N GLY A 39 7.00 -18.35 6.65
CA GLY A 39 5.96 -19.38 6.51
C GLY A 39 4.67 -19.07 7.30
N ALA A 40 3.56 -19.51 6.73
CA ALA A 40 2.27 -19.44 7.38
C ALA A 40 2.27 -20.20 8.71
N GLY A 41 1.58 -19.65 9.71
CA GLY A 41 1.51 -20.22 11.07
C GLY A 41 2.71 -19.91 11.96
N GLY A 42 3.74 -19.21 11.45
CA GLY A 42 4.85 -18.71 12.27
C GLY A 42 4.49 -17.43 13.04
N GLY A 43 5.37 -17.01 13.94
CA GLY A 43 5.13 -15.81 14.78
C GLY A 43 4.89 -14.54 13.95
N THR A 44 5.69 -14.32 12.91
CA THR A 44 5.50 -13.16 12.00
C THR A 44 4.16 -13.22 11.27
N ASP A 45 3.74 -14.39 10.82
CA ASP A 45 2.44 -14.59 10.16
C ASP A 45 1.28 -14.32 11.11
N ALA A 46 1.36 -14.81 12.35
CA ALA A 46 0.35 -14.57 13.37
C ALA A 46 0.18 -13.07 13.66
N VAL A 47 1.29 -12.35 13.82
CA VAL A 47 1.28 -10.88 14.01
C VAL A 47 0.71 -10.17 12.79
N ALA A 48 1.11 -10.57 11.58
CA ALA A 48 0.61 -9.98 10.33
C ALA A 48 -0.91 -10.14 10.20
N ARG A 49 -1.45 -11.32 10.48
CA ARG A 49 -2.91 -11.58 10.42
C ARG A 49 -3.66 -10.80 11.48
N PHE A 50 -3.09 -10.65 12.66
CA PHE A 50 -3.68 -9.83 13.72
C PHE A 50 -3.74 -8.35 13.30
N ILE A 51 -2.62 -7.79 12.79
CA ILE A 51 -2.56 -6.42 12.29
C ILE A 51 -3.52 -6.23 11.11
N ALA A 52 -3.53 -7.16 10.14
CA ALA A 52 -4.44 -7.12 9.00
C ALA A 52 -5.90 -7.02 9.44
N SER A 53 -6.31 -7.81 10.44
CA SER A 53 -7.69 -7.78 10.96
C SER A 53 -8.08 -6.45 11.62
N LEU A 54 -7.13 -5.74 12.21
CA LEU A 54 -7.36 -4.40 12.75
C LEU A 54 -7.43 -3.37 11.62
N MET A 55 -6.51 -3.43 10.66
CA MET A 55 -6.49 -2.54 9.51
C MET A 55 -7.77 -2.64 8.67
N GLU A 56 -8.32 -3.84 8.48
CA GLU A 56 -9.58 -4.05 7.77
C GLU A 56 -10.73 -3.27 8.41
N LYS A 57 -10.79 -3.22 9.75
CA LYS A 57 -11.83 -2.49 10.48
C LYS A 57 -11.72 -0.98 10.28
N ASP A 58 -10.49 -0.46 10.27
CA ASP A 58 -10.26 0.98 10.15
C ASP A 58 -10.35 1.47 8.70
N LEU A 59 -9.83 0.66 7.75
CA LEU A 59 -9.75 1.02 6.34
C LEU A 59 -11.01 0.68 5.54
N GLY A 60 -11.87 -0.20 6.06
CA GLY A 60 -13.08 -0.65 5.36
C GLY A 60 -12.78 -1.47 4.09
N GLN A 61 -11.55 -1.97 3.93
CA GLN A 61 -11.12 -2.79 2.81
C GLN A 61 -10.39 -4.04 3.32
N PRO A 62 -10.52 -5.19 2.63
CA PRO A 62 -9.78 -6.39 2.99
C PRO A 62 -8.26 -6.19 2.96
N VAL A 63 -7.55 -6.81 3.91
CA VAL A 63 -6.09 -6.85 3.95
C VAL A 63 -5.64 -8.31 3.83
N ASN A 64 -5.27 -8.71 2.62
CA ASN A 64 -4.89 -10.09 2.31
C ASN A 64 -3.45 -10.37 2.75
N VAL A 65 -3.26 -11.28 3.69
CA VAL A 65 -1.93 -11.72 4.12
C VAL A 65 -1.39 -12.78 3.16
N VAL A 66 -0.24 -12.51 2.56
CA VAL A 66 0.40 -13.40 1.57
C VAL A 66 1.82 -13.75 2.03
N ASN A 67 2.08 -15.05 2.25
CA ASN A 67 3.39 -15.55 2.62
C ASN A 67 4.27 -15.73 1.39
N ARG A 68 5.45 -15.10 1.39
CA ARG A 68 6.48 -15.20 0.34
C ARG A 68 7.77 -15.68 0.97
N THR A 69 7.98 -16.99 0.98
CA THR A 69 9.11 -17.65 1.64
C THR A 69 10.24 -17.95 0.67
N GLY A 70 11.45 -18.12 1.18
CA GLY A 70 12.63 -18.57 0.46
C GLY A 70 13.87 -17.71 0.69
N GLY A 71 15.05 -18.31 0.52
CA GLY A 71 16.33 -17.63 0.64
C GLY A 71 16.54 -16.90 1.97
N SER A 72 16.15 -17.51 3.09
CA SER A 72 16.20 -16.88 4.42
C SER A 72 15.49 -15.53 4.48
N GLY A 73 14.35 -15.41 3.80
CA GLY A 73 13.52 -14.18 3.75
C GLY A 73 13.79 -13.29 2.53
N VAL A 74 14.84 -13.55 1.75
CA VAL A 74 15.20 -12.72 0.57
C VAL A 74 14.05 -12.61 -0.42
N VAL A 75 13.33 -13.70 -0.70
CA VAL A 75 12.22 -13.71 -1.67
C VAL A 75 11.10 -12.76 -1.23
N GLY A 76 10.69 -12.83 0.04
CA GLY A 76 9.63 -11.96 0.56
C GLY A 76 10.06 -10.49 0.63
N HIS A 77 11.24 -10.22 1.14
CA HIS A 77 11.80 -8.87 1.21
C HIS A 77 11.97 -8.24 -0.18
N SER A 78 12.44 -9.03 -1.17
CA SER A 78 12.53 -8.55 -2.55
C SER A 78 11.16 -8.24 -3.16
N ALA A 79 10.15 -9.07 -2.86
CA ALA A 79 8.79 -8.82 -3.33
C ALA A 79 8.20 -7.54 -2.75
N ILE A 80 8.51 -7.21 -1.49
CA ILE A 80 8.10 -5.96 -0.86
C ILE A 80 8.80 -4.76 -1.52
N ALA A 81 10.14 -4.82 -1.64
CA ALA A 81 10.95 -3.73 -2.18
C ALA A 81 10.65 -3.43 -3.66
N SER A 82 10.24 -4.44 -4.44
CA SER A 82 9.91 -4.28 -5.86
C SER A 82 8.43 -3.97 -6.13
N ALA A 83 7.60 -3.90 -5.10
CA ALA A 83 6.19 -3.57 -5.26
C ALA A 83 5.99 -2.12 -5.72
N ALA A 84 4.87 -1.86 -6.41
CA ALA A 84 4.51 -0.49 -6.77
C ALA A 84 4.31 0.36 -5.51
N PRO A 85 4.87 1.58 -5.45
CA PRO A 85 4.76 2.45 -4.27
C PRO A 85 3.41 3.19 -4.22
N ASP A 86 2.32 2.46 -4.42
CA ASP A 86 0.95 2.99 -4.46
C ASP A 86 0.18 2.79 -3.15
N GLY A 87 0.84 2.19 -2.13
CA GLY A 87 0.27 1.92 -0.82
C GLY A 87 -0.62 0.67 -0.74
N TYR A 88 -0.83 -0.07 -1.84
CA TYR A 88 -1.67 -1.28 -1.83
C TYR A 88 -0.90 -2.58 -1.54
N THR A 89 0.42 -2.53 -1.61
CA THR A 89 1.27 -3.63 -1.16
C THR A 89 2.08 -3.16 0.04
N LEU A 90 1.84 -3.78 1.16
CA LEU A 90 2.54 -3.57 2.41
C LEU A 90 3.43 -4.77 2.72
N GLY A 91 4.42 -4.62 3.58
CA GLY A 91 5.30 -5.70 3.96
C GLY A 91 5.62 -5.76 5.43
N MET A 92 5.75 -6.98 5.95
CA MET A 92 6.34 -7.21 7.26
C MET A 92 7.87 -7.19 7.12
N ILE A 93 8.49 -6.16 7.64
CA ILE A 93 9.95 -6.08 7.72
C ILE A 93 10.41 -6.75 9.00
N THR A 94 11.35 -7.67 8.87
CA THR A 94 11.90 -8.45 9.98
C THR A 94 13.39 -8.18 10.15
N VAL A 95 13.96 -8.56 11.29
CA VAL A 95 15.34 -8.22 11.67
C VAL A 95 16.38 -8.73 10.67
N GLU A 96 16.05 -9.76 9.92
CA GLU A 96 16.97 -10.39 8.94
C GLU A 96 17.41 -9.41 7.86
N ILE A 97 16.62 -8.37 7.55
CA ILE A 97 17.01 -7.34 6.56
C ILE A 97 18.32 -6.65 6.94
N THR A 98 18.61 -6.52 8.24
CA THR A 98 19.84 -5.92 8.72
C THR A 98 21.07 -6.82 8.53
N MET A 99 20.85 -8.12 8.33
CA MET A 99 21.90 -9.13 8.21
C MET A 99 22.09 -9.63 6.78
N MET A 100 21.02 -9.76 6.00
CA MET A 100 21.04 -10.34 4.65
C MET A 100 22.02 -9.63 3.71
N HIS A 101 22.08 -8.32 3.76
CA HIS A 101 23.03 -7.53 2.98
C HIS A 101 24.49 -7.84 3.37
N HIS A 102 24.79 -7.86 4.67
CA HIS A 102 26.12 -8.17 5.17
C HIS A 102 26.52 -9.61 4.90
N GLN A 103 25.56 -10.53 4.84
CA GLN A 103 25.78 -11.94 4.47
C GLN A 103 25.87 -12.15 2.96
N LYS A 104 25.77 -11.08 2.16
CA LYS A 104 25.78 -11.11 0.68
C LYS A 104 24.69 -12.01 0.08
N LEU A 105 23.57 -12.15 0.75
CA LEU A 105 22.41 -12.88 0.25
C LEU A 105 21.57 -12.03 -0.71
N THR A 106 21.63 -10.71 -0.56
CA THR A 106 20.92 -9.72 -1.39
C THR A 106 21.61 -8.37 -1.32
N GLU A 107 21.37 -7.52 -2.33
CA GLU A 107 21.78 -6.11 -2.31
C GLU A 107 20.79 -5.23 -1.52
N LEU A 108 19.63 -5.77 -1.13
CA LEU A 108 18.65 -5.04 -0.33
C LEU A 108 19.20 -4.69 1.05
N ASN A 109 18.83 -3.51 1.52
CA ASN A 109 19.12 -3.03 2.86
C ASN A 109 17.92 -2.23 3.40
N HIS A 110 18.04 -1.65 4.59
CA HIS A 110 16.98 -0.88 5.22
C HIS A 110 16.51 0.36 4.43
N ALA A 111 17.28 0.84 3.46
CA ALA A 111 16.95 1.98 2.61
C ALA A 111 16.28 1.56 1.28
N SER A 112 15.98 0.27 1.10
CA SER A 112 15.36 -0.27 -0.13
C SER A 112 13.84 -0.22 -0.11
N TYR A 113 13.20 0.32 0.96
CA TYR A 113 11.76 0.32 1.19
C TYR A 113 11.18 1.74 1.31
#